data_88d734a6ccc97edfa9bcfc8c3d9b96f4
#
_entry.id   88d734a6ccc97edfa9bcfc8c3d9b96f4
#
_cell.length_a   1.000
_cell.length_b   1.000
_cell.length_c   1.000
_cell.angle_alpha   90.00
_cell.angle_beta   90.00
_cell.angle_gamma   90.00
#
_symmetry.space_group_name_H-M   'P 1'
#
loop_
_entity.id
_entity.type
_entity.pdbx_description
1 polymer ?
#
loop_
_entity_poly.entity_id
_entity_poly.type
_entity_poly.pdbx_seq_one_letter_code
_entity_poly.pdbx_strand_id
1 'polypeptide(L)'
;MKKSFVGLSVVVITLFLTACAPSKEMQEAKKRDAEFAQAVKSINLETADVGSKPDNSRAIVEAAIRDQLKDPESAKFSEFTEPRKEVMVENRNFVYGYSSCVYVNAKNSYGGYTGKQLYWAFMRNGKVLRVKNTNDAYGNIIFIGRPVNCS
;
A
#
# COMPACT_ATOMS: atom_id res chain seq x y z
N MET A 1 -64.08 21.48 -55.42
CA MET A 1 -63.49 21.65 -54.08
C MET A 1 -62.65 20.44 -53.78
N LYS A 2 -61.33 20.51 -53.90
CA LYS A 2 -60.41 19.42 -53.54
C LYS A 2 -59.75 19.82 -52.21
N LYS A 3 -59.99 19.06 -51.20
CA LYS A 3 -59.31 19.19 -49.89
C LYS A 3 -58.04 18.36 -49.90
N SER A 4 -56.88 18.98 -49.93
CA SER A 4 -55.59 18.33 -49.74
C SER A 4 -55.39 18.05 -48.27
N PHE A 5 -55.21 16.78 -47.91
CA PHE A 5 -54.74 16.33 -46.63
C PHE A 5 -53.19 16.29 -46.64
N VAL A 6 -52.59 17.20 -45.89
CA VAL A 6 -51.14 17.18 -45.65
C VAL A 6 -50.93 16.24 -44.44
N GLY A 7 -50.38 15.05 -44.73
CA GLY A 7 -49.96 14.10 -43.68
C GLY A 7 -48.69 14.56 -43.01
N LEU A 8 -48.78 14.90 -41.73
CA LEU A 8 -47.61 15.22 -40.88
C LEU A 8 -47.00 13.91 -40.41
N SER A 9 -45.87 13.57 -41.04
CA SER A 9 -45.10 12.38 -40.70
C SER A 9 -44.22 12.71 -39.49
N VAL A 10 -44.63 12.24 -38.27
CA VAL A 10 -43.82 12.35 -37.04
C VAL A 10 -42.74 11.29 -37.10
N VAL A 11 -41.52 11.68 -37.41
CA VAL A 11 -40.36 10.79 -37.27
C VAL A 11 -39.96 10.74 -35.82
N VAL A 12 -40.29 9.65 -35.15
CA VAL A 12 -39.84 9.36 -33.77
C VAL A 12 -38.41 8.84 -33.86
N ILE A 13 -37.45 9.73 -33.61
CA ILE A 13 -36.03 9.34 -33.46
C ILE A 13 -35.88 8.72 -32.07
N THR A 14 -35.91 7.39 -31.99
CA THR A 14 -35.52 6.65 -30.79
C THR A 14 -34.00 6.68 -30.65
N LEU A 15 -33.47 7.56 -29.77
CA LEU A 15 -32.08 7.51 -29.34
C LEU A 15 -31.88 6.22 -28.52
N PHE A 16 -31.27 5.22 -29.14
CA PHE A 16 -30.73 4.06 -28.42
C PHE A 16 -29.49 4.54 -27.65
N LEU A 17 -29.64 4.86 -26.36
CA LEU A 17 -28.54 4.95 -25.42
C LEU A 17 -28.01 3.54 -25.20
N THR A 18 -27.03 3.12 -26.01
CA THR A 18 -26.23 1.92 -25.74
C THR A 18 -25.38 2.21 -24.51
N ALA A 19 -25.94 1.99 -23.34
CA ALA A 19 -25.16 1.92 -22.10
C ALA A 19 -24.17 0.77 -22.28
N CYS A 20 -22.87 1.05 -22.39
CA CYS A 20 -21.83 0.05 -22.36
C CYS A 20 -21.90 -0.69 -21.02
N ALA A 21 -22.47 -1.87 -21.02
CA ALA A 21 -22.45 -2.72 -19.83
C ALA A 21 -20.99 -3.07 -19.51
N PRO A 22 -20.57 -2.98 -18.24
CA PRO A 22 -19.20 -3.31 -17.87
C PRO A 22 -18.89 -4.77 -18.19
N SER A 23 -17.69 -5.03 -18.73
CA SER A 23 -17.25 -6.39 -19.04
C SER A 23 -17.26 -7.29 -17.80
N LYS A 24 -17.37 -8.60 -17.97
CA LYS A 24 -17.31 -9.58 -16.86
C LYS A 24 -16.04 -9.38 -16.02
N GLU A 25 -14.90 -9.17 -16.68
CA GLU A 25 -13.61 -8.90 -16.02
C GLU A 25 -13.66 -7.65 -15.13
N MET A 26 -14.30 -6.57 -15.59
CA MET A 26 -14.47 -5.35 -14.81
C MET A 26 -15.39 -5.56 -13.59
N GLN A 27 -16.45 -6.36 -13.75
CA GLN A 27 -17.34 -6.69 -12.64
C GLN A 27 -16.63 -7.54 -11.59
N GLU A 28 -15.86 -8.55 -12.01
CA GLU A 28 -15.04 -9.36 -11.12
C GLU A 28 -13.94 -8.57 -10.42
N ALA A 29 -13.28 -7.62 -11.12
CA ALA A 29 -12.31 -6.73 -10.52
C ALA A 29 -12.95 -5.88 -9.42
N LYS A 30 -14.10 -5.24 -9.69
CA LYS A 30 -14.84 -4.46 -8.70
C LYS A 30 -15.27 -5.29 -7.49
N LYS A 31 -15.70 -6.54 -7.72
CA LYS A 31 -16.06 -7.44 -6.63
C LYS A 31 -14.85 -7.75 -5.73
N ARG A 32 -13.71 -8.10 -6.33
CA ARG A 32 -12.46 -8.35 -5.58
C ARG A 32 -11.98 -7.12 -4.79
N ASP A 33 -12.12 -5.94 -5.36
CA ASP A 33 -11.74 -4.69 -4.69
C ASP A 33 -12.70 -4.38 -3.52
N ALA A 34 -13.99 -4.64 -3.67
CA ALA A 34 -14.97 -4.49 -2.59
C ALA A 34 -14.74 -5.51 -1.45
N GLU A 35 -14.45 -6.75 -1.78
CA GLU A 35 -14.11 -7.80 -0.81
C GLU A 35 -12.83 -7.43 -0.04
N PHE A 36 -11.80 -6.94 -0.74
CA PHE A 36 -10.57 -6.48 -0.11
C PHE A 36 -10.83 -5.26 0.81
N ALA A 37 -11.61 -4.27 0.35
CA ALA A 37 -11.96 -3.12 1.17
C ALA A 37 -12.75 -3.49 2.43
N GLN A 38 -13.61 -4.50 2.34
CA GLN A 38 -14.31 -5.05 3.50
C GLN A 38 -13.34 -5.77 4.46
N ALA A 39 -12.43 -6.58 3.93
CA ALA A 39 -11.42 -7.26 4.72
C ALA A 39 -10.47 -6.29 5.44
N VAL A 40 -10.12 -5.17 4.81
CA VAL A 40 -9.36 -4.09 5.46
C VAL A 40 -10.07 -3.53 6.69
N LYS A 41 -11.40 -3.36 6.63
CA LYS A 41 -12.21 -2.87 7.76
C LYS A 41 -12.28 -3.87 8.91
N SER A 42 -12.12 -5.15 8.65
CA SER A 42 -12.16 -6.22 9.67
C SER A 42 -10.81 -6.49 10.34
N ILE A 43 -9.74 -5.76 9.99
CA ILE A 43 -8.43 -5.92 10.61
C ILE A 43 -8.52 -5.63 12.11
N ASN A 44 -8.11 -6.61 12.92
CA ASN A 44 -8.02 -6.48 14.37
C ASN A 44 -6.64 -6.96 14.82
N LEU A 45 -5.75 -6.03 15.15
CA LEU A 45 -4.39 -6.32 15.58
C LEU A 45 -4.31 -6.90 17.01
N GLU A 46 -5.36 -6.75 17.81
CA GLU A 46 -5.36 -7.27 19.17
C GLU A 46 -5.56 -8.80 19.21
N THR A 47 -6.38 -9.30 18.28
CA THR A 47 -6.71 -10.74 18.21
C THR A 47 -5.92 -11.50 17.14
N ALA A 48 -5.20 -10.77 16.26
CA ALA A 48 -4.45 -11.38 15.19
C ALA A 48 -3.21 -12.14 15.71
N ASP A 49 -2.89 -13.26 15.06
CA ASP A 49 -1.59 -13.92 15.25
C ASP A 49 -0.48 -13.10 14.56
N VAL A 50 0.20 -12.28 15.32
CA VAL A 50 1.33 -11.46 14.86
C VAL A 50 2.70 -12.18 14.95
N GLY A 51 2.72 -13.40 15.47
CA GLY A 51 3.95 -14.13 15.77
C GLY A 51 4.69 -13.58 17.00
N SER A 52 5.92 -14.02 17.21
CA SER A 52 6.74 -13.57 18.35
C SER A 52 7.25 -12.14 18.14
N LYS A 53 7.21 -11.33 19.22
CA LYS A 53 7.84 -10.00 19.21
C LYS A 53 9.36 -10.20 19.13
N PRO A 54 10.07 -9.50 18.19
CA PRO A 54 11.51 -9.66 18.04
C PRO A 54 12.26 -8.92 19.17
N ASP A 55 13.11 -9.63 19.92
CA ASP A 55 13.94 -9.04 20.99
C ASP A 55 15.09 -8.19 20.44
N ASN A 56 15.60 -8.54 19.25
CA ASN A 56 16.71 -7.87 18.57
C ASN A 56 16.24 -7.02 17.37
N SER A 57 15.04 -6.46 17.43
CA SER A 57 14.39 -5.74 16.35
C SER A 57 15.28 -4.70 15.69
N ARG A 58 15.99 -3.89 16.48
CA ARG A 58 16.88 -2.86 15.99
C ARG A 58 17.98 -3.43 15.09
N ALA A 59 18.67 -4.47 15.55
CA ALA A 59 19.79 -5.05 14.81
C ALA A 59 19.35 -5.65 13.46
N ILE A 60 18.22 -6.40 13.45
CA ILE A 60 17.73 -7.02 12.23
C ILE A 60 17.18 -5.98 11.24
N VAL A 61 16.57 -4.90 11.71
CA VAL A 61 16.07 -3.81 10.86
C VAL A 61 17.23 -3.01 10.28
N GLU A 62 18.22 -2.64 11.09
CA GLU A 62 19.41 -1.95 10.60
C GLU A 62 20.16 -2.77 9.54
N ALA A 63 20.32 -4.09 9.74
CA ALA A 63 20.92 -4.98 8.76
C ALA A 63 20.11 -5.01 7.46
N ALA A 64 18.79 -5.20 7.53
CA ALA A 64 17.93 -5.25 6.35
C ALA A 64 17.89 -3.92 5.58
N ILE A 65 18.04 -2.78 6.26
CA ILE A 65 18.14 -1.47 5.60
C ILE A 65 19.49 -1.32 4.92
N ARG A 66 20.60 -1.71 5.59
CA ARG A 66 21.95 -1.66 4.98
C ARG A 66 22.01 -2.41 3.66
N ASP A 67 21.37 -3.58 3.58
CA ASP A 67 21.31 -4.39 2.36
C ASP A 67 20.67 -3.68 1.16
N GLN A 68 19.90 -2.62 1.39
CA GLN A 68 19.26 -1.81 0.35
C GLN A 68 20.01 -0.51 0.01
N LEU A 69 21.00 -0.13 0.80
CA LEU A 69 21.74 1.12 0.63
C LEU A 69 22.86 0.99 -0.41
N LYS A 70 23.18 2.09 -1.08
CA LYS A 70 24.30 2.15 -2.03
C LYS A 70 25.67 2.12 -1.34
N ASP A 71 25.75 2.73 -0.15
CA ASP A 71 26.92 2.73 0.72
C ASP A 71 26.49 2.33 2.14
N PRO A 72 26.37 1.01 2.42
CA PRO A 72 25.89 0.48 3.70
C PRO A 72 26.71 0.93 4.90
N GLU A 73 28.02 1.04 4.72
CA GLU A 73 28.98 1.39 5.79
C GLU A 73 28.84 2.84 6.24
N SER A 74 28.37 3.72 5.36
CA SER A 74 28.12 5.12 5.69
C SER A 74 26.86 5.36 6.51
N ALA A 75 26.00 4.35 6.67
CA ALA A 75 24.67 4.49 7.25
C ALA A 75 24.73 4.86 8.74
N LYS A 76 24.08 5.98 9.09
CA LYS A 76 23.87 6.47 10.45
C LYS A 76 22.40 6.33 10.80
N PHE A 77 22.10 5.52 11.81
CA PHE A 77 20.75 5.26 12.31
C PHE A 77 20.43 6.07 13.54
N SER A 78 19.22 6.59 13.64
CA SER A 78 18.73 7.36 14.80
C SER A 78 17.22 7.19 14.99
N GLU A 79 16.75 7.48 16.21
CA GLU A 79 15.31 7.54 16.51
C GLU A 79 14.54 6.26 16.12
N PHE A 80 15.03 5.11 16.58
CA PHE A 80 14.38 3.83 16.38
C PHE A 80 13.12 3.72 17.27
N THR A 81 11.97 3.38 16.67
CA THR A 81 10.72 3.15 17.42
C THR A 81 10.62 1.71 17.88
N GLU A 82 10.03 1.51 19.08
CA GLU A 82 9.74 0.16 19.57
C GLU A 82 8.83 -0.59 18.59
N PRO A 83 9.03 -1.92 18.43
CA PRO A 83 8.17 -2.74 17.60
C PRO A 83 6.73 -2.75 18.10
N ARG A 84 5.79 -2.45 17.20
CA ARG A 84 4.36 -2.50 17.47
C ARG A 84 3.65 -3.42 16.49
N LYS A 85 2.54 -3.99 16.92
CA LYS A 85 1.71 -4.85 16.07
C LYS A 85 1.29 -4.11 14.80
N GLU A 86 1.42 -4.76 13.67
CA GLU A 86 1.10 -4.19 12.38
C GLU A 86 0.66 -5.29 11.40
N VAL A 87 0.07 -4.87 10.29
CA VAL A 87 -0.33 -5.73 9.18
C VAL A 87 0.18 -5.16 7.87
N MET A 88 0.70 -6.02 7.01
CA MET A 88 0.99 -5.70 5.62
C MET A 88 0.17 -6.59 4.68
N VAL A 89 0.17 -6.27 3.40
CA VAL A 89 -0.44 -7.09 2.36
C VAL A 89 0.65 -7.63 1.44
N GLU A 90 0.61 -8.92 1.21
CA GLU A 90 1.44 -9.61 0.24
C GLU A 90 0.58 -10.57 -0.58
N ASN A 91 0.62 -10.44 -1.90
CA ASN A 91 -0.20 -11.23 -2.81
C ASN A 91 -1.70 -11.27 -2.41
N ARG A 92 -2.25 -10.10 -2.01
CA ARG A 92 -3.63 -9.91 -1.50
C ARG A 92 -3.94 -10.59 -0.16
N ASN A 93 -2.97 -11.22 0.48
CA ASN A 93 -3.12 -11.81 1.80
C ASN A 93 -2.64 -10.84 2.88
N PHE A 94 -3.35 -10.78 3.99
CA PHE A 94 -2.90 -10.06 5.17
C PHE A 94 -1.82 -10.87 5.88
N VAL A 95 -0.69 -10.24 6.11
CA VAL A 95 0.41 -10.77 6.93
C VAL A 95 0.50 -9.91 8.18
N TYR A 96 0.26 -10.50 9.33
CA TYR A 96 0.33 -9.82 10.62
C TYR A 96 1.72 -10.00 11.23
N GLY A 97 2.22 -8.99 11.92
CA GLY A 97 3.56 -8.99 12.50
C GLY A 97 3.81 -7.75 13.35
N TYR A 98 5.04 -7.26 13.28
CA TYR A 98 5.47 -6.05 13.97
C TYR A 98 6.08 -5.07 12.98
N SER A 99 5.97 -3.80 13.27
CA SER A 99 6.70 -2.76 12.51
C SER A 99 7.48 -1.84 13.44
N SER A 100 8.57 -1.31 12.92
CA SER A 100 9.38 -0.25 13.55
C SER A 100 9.76 0.77 12.50
N CYS A 101 10.01 1.99 12.95
CA CYS A 101 10.55 3.06 12.13
C CYS A 101 11.92 3.48 12.63
N VAL A 102 12.76 3.96 11.72
CA VAL A 102 14.09 4.47 12.04
C VAL A 102 14.50 5.53 11.03
N TYR A 103 15.15 6.59 11.50
CA TYR A 103 15.81 7.54 10.60
C TYR A 103 17.17 7.05 10.18
N VAL A 104 17.45 7.15 8.89
CA VAL A 104 18.70 6.74 8.26
C VAL A 104 19.28 7.90 7.49
N ASN A 105 20.57 8.18 7.68
CA ASN A 105 21.32 9.09 6.84
C ASN A 105 22.53 8.34 6.27
N ALA A 106 22.55 8.14 4.97
CA ALA A 106 23.57 7.39 4.27
C ALA A 106 24.06 8.15 3.03
N LYS A 107 25.23 7.80 2.54
CA LYS A 107 25.77 8.36 1.31
C LYS A 107 25.09 7.76 0.07
N ASN A 108 24.88 8.61 -0.91
CA ASN A 108 24.45 8.20 -2.25
C ASN A 108 25.64 7.66 -3.08
N SER A 109 25.39 7.29 -4.33
CA SER A 109 26.41 6.78 -5.26
C SER A 109 27.53 7.80 -5.59
N TYR A 110 27.33 9.08 -5.27
CA TYR A 110 28.30 10.15 -5.48
C TYR A 110 29.09 10.49 -4.21
N GLY A 111 28.90 9.75 -3.12
CA GLY A 111 29.59 9.94 -1.84
C GLY A 111 29.02 11.05 -0.95
N GLY A 112 27.93 11.71 -1.34
CA GLY A 112 27.24 12.74 -0.55
C GLY A 112 26.19 12.14 0.37
N TYR A 113 26.07 12.61 1.61
CA TYR A 113 24.97 12.25 2.50
C TYR A 113 23.64 12.83 1.99
N THR A 114 22.57 12.02 2.01
CA THR A 114 21.25 12.40 1.50
C THR A 114 20.36 13.10 2.52
N GLY A 115 20.83 13.23 3.77
CA GLY A 115 20.01 13.71 4.88
C GLY A 115 19.23 12.58 5.57
N LYS A 116 18.58 12.89 6.68
CA LYS A 116 17.76 11.93 7.42
C LYS A 116 16.53 11.53 6.60
N GLN A 117 16.40 10.26 6.33
CA GLN A 117 15.23 9.66 5.68
C GLN A 117 14.58 8.66 6.62
N LEU A 118 13.26 8.67 6.67
CA LEU A 118 12.50 7.78 7.52
C LEU A 118 12.26 6.45 6.80
N TYR A 119 12.66 5.37 7.44
CA TYR A 119 12.42 4.01 6.98
C TYR A 119 11.41 3.33 7.89
N TRP A 120 10.50 2.60 7.30
CA TRP A 120 9.58 1.68 7.96
C TRP A 120 9.99 0.25 7.62
N ALA A 121 10.04 -0.61 8.64
CA ALA A 121 10.35 -2.03 8.48
C ALA A 121 9.26 -2.88 9.10
N PHE A 122 8.88 -3.96 8.40
CA PHE A 122 7.92 -4.95 8.87
C PHE A 122 8.61 -6.28 9.15
N MET A 123 8.30 -6.86 10.30
CA MET A 123 8.95 -8.06 10.83
C MET A 123 7.92 -9.09 11.27
N ARG A 124 8.27 -10.36 11.12
CA ARG A 124 7.54 -11.49 11.71
C ARG A 124 8.52 -12.61 12.07
N ASN A 125 8.37 -13.18 13.27
CA ASN A 125 9.18 -14.31 13.74
C ASN A 125 10.69 -14.07 13.59
N GLY A 126 11.18 -12.90 14.00
CA GLY A 126 12.59 -12.53 13.96
C GLY A 126 13.17 -12.24 12.58
N LYS A 127 12.34 -12.15 11.53
CA LYS A 127 12.77 -11.81 10.17
C LYS A 127 12.13 -10.51 9.71
N VAL A 128 12.92 -9.66 9.04
CA VAL A 128 12.39 -8.51 8.31
C VAL A 128 11.84 -8.99 6.97
N LEU A 129 10.55 -8.78 6.75
CA LEU A 129 9.86 -9.19 5.52
C LEU A 129 9.75 -8.05 4.51
N ARG A 130 9.75 -6.80 4.98
CA ARG A 130 9.67 -5.62 4.13
C ARG A 130 10.35 -4.41 4.76
N VAL A 131 11.01 -3.64 3.92
CA VAL A 131 11.56 -2.32 4.26
C VAL A 131 11.03 -1.32 3.24
N LYS A 132 10.67 -0.14 3.69
CA LYS A 132 10.26 0.98 2.84
C LYS A 132 10.97 2.26 3.29
N ASN A 133 11.52 3.01 2.35
CA ASN A 133 11.84 4.41 2.56
C ASN A 133 10.56 5.22 2.38
N THR A 134 10.11 5.94 3.41
CA THR A 134 8.84 6.68 3.35
C THR A 134 8.86 7.87 2.39
N ASN A 135 10.04 8.28 1.93
CA ASN A 135 10.21 9.35 0.94
C ASN A 135 10.11 8.85 -0.51
N ASP A 136 10.16 7.53 -0.72
CA ASP A 136 9.97 6.95 -2.05
C ASP A 136 8.50 7.04 -2.48
N ALA A 137 8.27 6.91 -3.79
CA ALA A 137 6.91 6.81 -4.32
C ALA A 137 6.14 5.67 -3.62
N TYR A 138 5.02 6.00 -3.00
CA TYR A 138 4.20 5.08 -2.18
C TYR A 138 4.91 4.49 -0.94
N GLY A 139 6.08 5.05 -0.55
CA GLY A 139 6.81 4.62 0.64
C GLY A 139 6.06 4.90 1.94
N ASN A 140 5.23 5.93 1.95
CA ASN A 140 4.43 6.38 3.09
C ASN A 140 3.11 5.61 3.32
N ILE A 141 2.83 4.59 2.50
CA ILE A 141 1.67 3.71 2.70
C ILE A 141 2.12 2.25 2.81
N ILE A 142 1.47 1.49 3.68
CA ILE A 142 1.66 0.04 3.80
C ILE A 142 0.89 -0.64 2.67
N PHE A 143 -0.38 -0.27 2.52
CA PHE A 143 -1.25 -0.61 1.39
C PHE A 143 -2.38 0.45 1.27
N ILE A 144 -3.20 0.38 0.23
CA ILE A 144 -4.31 1.33 0.02
C ILE A 144 -5.25 1.32 1.23
N GLY A 145 -5.44 2.49 1.84
CA GLY A 145 -6.22 2.68 3.05
C GLY A 145 -5.46 2.50 4.36
N ARG A 146 -4.16 2.15 4.33
CA ARG A 146 -3.32 2.02 5.52
C ARG A 146 -1.99 2.76 5.36
N PRO A 147 -1.87 3.98 5.89
CA PRO A 147 -0.62 4.72 5.88
C PRO A 147 0.41 4.11 6.83
N VAL A 148 1.70 4.38 6.56
CA VAL A 148 2.76 4.16 7.53
C VAL A 148 2.53 5.08 8.72
N ASN A 149 2.59 4.52 9.91
CA ASN A 149 2.52 5.29 11.15
C ASN A 149 3.76 4.96 11.99
N CYS A 150 4.52 5.99 12.37
CA CYS A 150 5.77 5.89 13.15
C CYS A 150 5.67 6.59 14.52
N SER A 151 4.49 7.07 14.89
CA SER A 151 4.22 7.69 16.20
C SER A 151 3.68 6.70 17.20
#